data_9385e106bdeec8289d4f08e57eb688e9
#
_entry.id   9385e106bdeec8289d4f08e57eb688e9
#
_cell.length_a   1.000
_cell.length_b   1.000
_cell.length_c   1.000
_cell.angle_alpha   90.00
_cell.angle_beta   90.00
_cell.angle_gamma   90.00
#
_symmetry.space_group_name_H-M   'P 1'
#
loop_
_entity.id
_entity.type
_entity.pdbx_description
1 polymer ?
#
loop_
_entity_poly.entity_id
_entity_poly.type
_entity_poly.pdbx_seq_one_letter_code
_entity_poly.pdbx_strand_id
1 'polypeptide(L)'
;MKRIALLGATGSIGRQTLEIVEEHPELELVAAASGSRPIDGLAPLTQVGGDLTELLERAEPDVVLNAVVGFAGLPATFWALERGVDLALANKESLVAGGDLAVAAWERGGGRLLPVDSEHSAAHQLLEGRARETVHSLVLTASGGPFRGRRRADLADVRPAEALAHPTWSMGPKITVDSATLMNKGLELIEAHFLFALPYETIEVVVHPSSVVHALVRLRDGASLAHLGHPDMRVPISYALTYPERSATPIEALDLGAGLILEFGAPDGEAFPCLSLARAAGESGGTAPCVLNAANEVAVAAFLDGELPFLGIADVVERTLAQIDCPPARDLEELVAMDAEARRTASALTRQLVH
;
A
#
# COMPACT_ATOMS: atom_id res chain seq x y z
N MET A 1 3.69 24.84 14.13
CA MET A 1 4.12 23.44 14.03
C MET A 1 2.96 22.66 13.45
N LYS A 2 3.22 21.76 12.51
CA LYS A 2 2.22 20.88 11.90
C LYS A 2 1.95 19.71 12.85
N ARG A 3 0.70 19.52 13.26
CA ARG A 3 0.26 18.52 14.26
C ARG A 3 0.02 17.16 13.59
N ILE A 4 0.78 16.16 13.99
CA ILE A 4 0.77 14.82 13.38
C ILE A 4 0.09 13.81 14.31
N ALA A 5 -0.88 13.03 13.78
CA ALA A 5 -1.34 11.81 14.40
C ALA A 5 -0.73 10.61 13.66
N LEU A 6 -0.01 9.75 14.38
CA LEU A 6 0.65 8.57 13.83
C LEU A 6 -0.11 7.30 14.21
N LEU A 7 -0.72 6.64 13.24
CA LEU A 7 -1.41 5.37 13.41
C LEU A 7 -0.52 4.22 12.93
N GLY A 8 -0.27 3.23 13.80
CA GLY A 8 0.67 2.14 13.52
C GLY A 8 2.10 2.43 13.97
N ALA A 9 2.29 3.20 15.05
CA ALA A 9 3.57 3.72 15.53
C ALA A 9 4.65 2.66 15.77
N THR A 10 4.29 1.43 16.08
CA THR A 10 5.25 0.33 16.35
C THR A 10 5.66 -0.48 15.12
N GLY A 11 5.03 -0.20 13.97
CA GLY A 11 5.36 -0.81 12.68
C GLY A 11 6.65 -0.28 12.07
N SER A 12 7.05 -0.82 10.90
CA SER A 12 8.24 -0.35 10.18
C SER A 12 8.11 1.12 9.76
N ILE A 13 6.97 1.49 9.16
CA ILE A 13 6.66 2.87 8.76
C ILE A 13 6.58 3.77 9.99
N GLY A 14 5.89 3.30 11.06
CA GLY A 14 5.73 4.10 12.28
C GLY A 14 7.08 4.50 12.90
N ARG A 15 8.03 3.58 13.02
CA ARG A 15 9.37 3.88 13.55
C ARG A 15 10.13 4.88 12.69
N GLN A 16 10.11 4.71 11.37
CA GLN A 16 10.76 5.66 10.46
C GLN A 16 10.06 7.03 10.47
N THR A 17 8.75 7.07 10.71
CA THR A 17 8.02 8.33 10.90
C THR A 17 8.51 9.05 12.15
N LEU A 18 8.75 8.34 13.25
CA LEU A 18 9.29 8.94 14.48
C LEU A 18 10.68 9.54 14.28
N GLU A 19 11.56 8.86 13.52
CA GLU A 19 12.87 9.39 13.12
C GLU A 19 12.72 10.71 12.35
N ILE A 20 11.78 10.77 11.40
CA ILE A 20 11.52 11.99 10.62
C ILE A 20 10.95 13.11 11.50
N VAL A 21 10.01 12.81 12.38
CA VAL A 21 9.44 13.82 13.29
C VAL A 21 10.49 14.39 14.24
N GLU A 22 11.44 13.57 14.71
CA GLU A 22 12.55 14.01 15.57
C GLU A 22 13.52 14.96 14.85
N GLU A 23 13.77 14.74 13.55
CA GLU A 23 14.65 15.56 12.72
C GLU A 23 14.01 16.91 12.28
N HIS A 24 12.68 17.02 12.36
CA HIS A 24 11.91 18.15 11.83
C HIS A 24 11.17 18.93 12.94
N PRO A 25 11.78 20.00 13.49
CA PRO A 25 11.19 20.76 14.60
C PRO A 25 9.87 21.47 14.22
N GLU A 26 9.53 21.58 12.95
CA GLU A 26 8.24 22.08 12.45
C GLU A 26 7.11 21.06 12.56
N LEU A 27 7.41 19.78 12.82
CA LEU A 27 6.45 18.69 13.02
C LEU A 27 6.26 18.43 14.52
N GLU A 28 5.02 18.22 14.94
CA GLU A 28 4.66 17.91 16.33
C GLU A 28 3.81 16.63 16.38
N LEU A 29 4.31 15.60 17.05
CA LEU A 29 3.54 14.37 17.26
C LEU A 29 2.54 14.60 18.39
N VAL A 30 1.25 14.80 18.06
CA VAL A 30 0.18 15.06 19.04
C VAL A 30 -0.56 13.81 19.47
N ALA A 31 -0.58 12.78 18.62
CA ALA A 31 -1.20 11.49 18.93
C ALA A 31 -0.42 10.33 18.29
N ALA A 32 -0.41 9.19 18.97
CA ALA A 32 0.14 7.95 18.46
C ALA A 32 -0.76 6.76 18.81
N ALA A 33 -0.90 5.81 17.86
CA ALA A 33 -1.61 4.57 18.09
C ALA A 33 -0.80 3.35 17.67
N SER A 34 -1.01 2.24 18.38
CA SER A 34 -0.48 0.91 18.04
C SER A 34 -1.57 -0.17 18.18
N GLY A 35 -1.39 -1.32 17.51
CA GLY A 35 -2.35 -2.42 17.60
C GLY A 35 -2.33 -3.10 18.97
N SER A 36 -1.15 -3.52 19.44
CA SER A 36 -1.01 -4.32 20.68
C SER A 36 0.22 -3.98 21.53
N ARG A 37 1.21 -3.28 20.97
CA ARG A 37 2.45 -2.96 21.69
C ARG A 37 2.30 -1.65 22.46
N PRO A 38 2.79 -1.59 23.72
CA PRO A 38 2.81 -0.35 24.50
C PRO A 38 3.58 0.76 23.78
N ILE A 39 3.08 2.00 23.91
CA ILE A 39 3.66 3.23 23.34
C ILE A 39 3.55 4.40 24.32
N ASP A 40 3.56 4.12 25.63
CA ASP A 40 3.40 5.13 26.66
C ASP A 40 4.50 6.21 26.56
N GLY A 41 4.10 7.47 26.64
CA GLY A 41 5.00 8.62 26.57
C GLY A 41 5.50 8.98 25.16
N LEU A 42 5.07 8.27 24.12
CA LEU A 42 5.47 8.55 22.73
C LEU A 42 4.86 9.86 22.19
N ALA A 43 3.64 10.18 22.61
CA ALA A 43 2.92 11.40 22.28
C ALA A 43 2.04 11.84 23.46
N PRO A 44 1.53 13.10 23.47
CA PRO A 44 0.57 13.57 24.46
C PRO A 44 -0.68 12.68 24.58
N LEU A 45 -1.18 12.19 23.44
CA LEU A 45 -2.28 11.22 23.36
C LEU A 45 -1.76 9.91 22.79
N THR A 46 -1.94 8.83 23.53
CA THR A 46 -1.56 7.47 23.08
C THR A 46 -2.72 6.50 23.22
N GLN A 47 -2.78 5.54 22.29
CA GLN A 47 -3.81 4.50 22.31
C GLN A 47 -3.25 3.16 21.85
N VAL A 48 -3.61 2.09 22.52
CA VAL A 48 -3.29 0.72 22.14
C VAL A 48 -4.59 -0.02 21.84
N GLY A 49 -4.77 -0.41 20.58
CA GLY A 49 -6.04 -1.00 20.12
C GLY A 49 -7.21 -0.01 20.14
N GLY A 50 -8.43 -0.53 20.01
CA GLY A 50 -9.65 0.27 20.09
C GLY A 50 -9.95 1.11 18.86
N ASP A 51 -10.91 2.03 19.00
CA ASP A 51 -11.36 2.91 17.93
C ASP A 51 -10.39 4.07 17.72
N LEU A 52 -9.75 4.10 16.57
CA LEU A 52 -8.77 5.14 16.20
C LEU A 52 -9.45 6.49 15.92
N THR A 53 -10.73 6.50 15.56
CA THR A 53 -11.44 7.75 15.25
C THR A 53 -11.64 8.60 16.51
N GLU A 54 -11.89 7.97 17.66
CA GLU A 54 -11.98 8.67 18.95
C GLU A 54 -10.65 9.37 19.34
N LEU A 55 -9.51 8.71 19.05
CA LEU A 55 -8.20 9.29 19.25
C LEU A 55 -8.01 10.52 18.36
N LEU A 56 -8.38 10.43 17.08
CA LEU A 56 -8.25 11.49 16.10
C LEU A 56 -9.13 12.70 16.44
N GLU A 57 -10.39 12.48 16.90
CA GLU A 57 -11.28 13.54 17.37
C GLU A 57 -10.68 14.33 18.53
N ARG A 58 -10.00 13.66 19.46
CA ARG A 58 -9.36 14.30 20.61
C ARG A 58 -8.04 14.98 20.26
N ALA A 59 -7.34 14.45 19.27
CA ALA A 59 -6.02 14.94 18.87
C ALA A 59 -6.11 16.19 18.00
N GLU A 60 -7.19 16.35 17.22
CA GLU A 60 -7.36 17.43 16.23
C GLU A 60 -6.09 17.66 15.40
N PRO A 61 -5.59 16.62 14.66
CA PRO A 61 -4.35 16.74 13.91
C PRO A 61 -4.52 17.53 12.62
N ASP A 62 -3.43 18.19 12.16
CA ASP A 62 -3.36 18.76 10.81
C ASP A 62 -3.12 17.66 9.75
N VAL A 63 -2.39 16.60 10.15
CA VAL A 63 -2.06 15.46 9.28
C VAL A 63 -2.23 14.15 10.04
N VAL A 64 -2.91 13.19 9.42
CA VAL A 64 -2.93 11.80 9.87
C VAL A 64 -1.96 10.99 9.02
N LEU A 65 -0.93 10.37 9.63
CA LEU A 65 -0.16 9.34 8.97
C LEU A 65 -0.76 7.97 9.32
N ASN A 66 -1.43 7.34 8.35
CA ASN A 66 -2.05 6.03 8.53
C ASN A 66 -1.14 4.91 8.03
N ALA A 67 -0.47 4.22 8.97
CA ALA A 67 0.37 3.04 8.75
C ALA A 67 -0.19 1.77 9.44
N VAL A 68 -1.48 1.73 9.66
CA VAL A 68 -2.19 0.52 10.12
C VAL A 68 -2.18 -0.50 8.98
N VAL A 69 -1.97 -1.76 9.29
CA VAL A 69 -1.93 -2.83 8.27
C VAL A 69 -3.34 -3.32 7.94
N GLY A 70 -3.63 -3.47 6.65
CA GLY A 70 -4.86 -4.09 6.17
C GLY A 70 -6.11 -3.23 6.34
N PHE A 71 -7.26 -3.87 6.26
CA PHE A 71 -8.58 -3.24 6.31
C PHE A 71 -8.85 -2.44 7.61
N ALA A 72 -8.16 -2.79 8.70
CA ALA A 72 -8.32 -2.11 10.00
C ALA A 72 -7.97 -0.61 9.98
N GLY A 73 -7.22 -0.14 8.99
CA GLY A 73 -6.92 1.28 8.80
C GLY A 73 -8.04 2.09 8.14
N LEU A 74 -9.03 1.43 7.55
CA LEU A 74 -10.08 2.05 6.75
C LEU A 74 -10.91 3.11 7.50
N PRO A 75 -11.40 2.88 8.74
CA PRO A 75 -12.18 3.89 9.46
C PRO A 75 -11.43 5.20 9.68
N ALA A 76 -10.13 5.11 10.02
CA ALA A 76 -9.29 6.29 10.22
C ALA A 76 -9.02 7.04 8.89
N THR A 77 -8.88 6.30 7.78
CA THR A 77 -8.77 6.88 6.44
C THR A 77 -10.04 7.68 6.10
N PHE A 78 -11.23 7.11 6.26
CA PHE A 78 -12.49 7.80 6.01
C PHE A 78 -12.67 9.00 6.94
N TRP A 79 -12.32 8.86 8.22
CA TRP A 79 -12.36 9.98 9.17
C TRP A 79 -11.56 11.19 8.68
N ALA A 80 -10.33 10.96 8.20
CA ALA A 80 -9.48 12.04 7.70
C ALA A 80 -10.01 12.64 6.40
N LEU A 81 -10.39 11.79 5.44
CA LEU A 81 -10.89 12.21 4.14
C LEU A 81 -12.17 13.06 4.26
N GLU A 82 -13.16 12.61 5.04
CA GLU A 82 -14.44 13.31 5.22
C GLU A 82 -14.32 14.66 5.92
N ARG A 83 -13.31 14.82 6.80
CA ARG A 83 -13.08 16.07 7.54
C ARG A 83 -12.13 17.03 6.86
N GLY A 84 -11.59 16.65 5.70
CA GLY A 84 -10.60 17.47 5.01
C GLY A 84 -9.27 17.60 5.75
N VAL A 85 -8.95 16.65 6.64
CA VAL A 85 -7.66 16.55 7.30
C VAL A 85 -6.67 15.93 6.31
N ASP A 86 -5.46 16.47 6.22
CA ASP A 86 -4.44 15.92 5.34
C ASP A 86 -4.10 14.48 5.73
N LEU A 87 -4.04 13.59 4.75
CA LEU A 87 -3.79 12.16 4.96
C LEU A 87 -2.48 11.74 4.29
N ALA A 88 -1.46 11.40 5.08
CA ALA A 88 -0.27 10.69 4.64
C ALA A 88 -0.58 9.18 4.68
N LEU A 89 -0.89 8.59 3.52
CA LEU A 89 -1.42 7.24 3.43
C LEU A 89 -0.31 6.22 3.14
N ALA A 90 0.02 5.40 4.16
CA ALA A 90 0.84 4.20 4.01
C ALA A 90 -0.01 2.91 3.97
N ASN A 91 -1.26 2.98 4.41
CA ASN A 91 -2.24 1.89 4.38
C ASN A 91 -2.97 1.86 3.04
N LYS A 92 -2.33 1.28 2.03
CA LYS A 92 -2.90 1.17 0.67
C LYS A 92 -4.23 0.40 0.64
N GLU A 93 -4.38 -0.57 1.53
CA GLU A 93 -5.57 -1.41 1.61
C GLU A 93 -6.85 -0.61 1.87
N SER A 94 -6.75 0.52 2.59
CA SER A 94 -7.89 1.42 2.80
C SER A 94 -8.39 2.04 1.50
N LEU A 95 -7.48 2.49 0.62
CA LEU A 95 -7.88 3.08 -0.64
C LEU A 95 -8.34 2.01 -1.64
N VAL A 96 -7.66 0.86 -1.65
CA VAL A 96 -8.05 -0.30 -2.47
C VAL A 96 -9.44 -0.79 -2.09
N ALA A 97 -9.70 -1.03 -0.80
CA ALA A 97 -11.01 -1.49 -0.33
C ALA A 97 -12.08 -0.40 -0.39
N GLY A 98 -11.71 0.86 -0.08
CA GLY A 98 -12.62 2.00 -0.08
C GLY A 98 -13.05 2.44 -1.47
N GLY A 99 -12.19 2.27 -2.47
CA GLY A 99 -12.49 2.53 -3.87
C GLY A 99 -13.15 3.89 -4.10
N ASP A 100 -14.21 3.89 -4.89
CA ASP A 100 -14.99 5.09 -5.23
C ASP A 100 -15.57 5.82 -4.00
N LEU A 101 -15.90 5.09 -2.92
CA LEU A 101 -16.38 5.71 -1.69
C LEU A 101 -15.29 6.57 -1.02
N ALA A 102 -14.05 6.07 -1.00
CA ALA A 102 -12.92 6.82 -0.45
C ALA A 102 -12.59 8.05 -1.31
N VAL A 103 -12.62 7.91 -2.64
CA VAL A 103 -12.44 9.04 -3.56
C VAL A 103 -13.54 10.09 -3.35
N ALA A 104 -14.80 9.68 -3.27
CA ALA A 104 -15.91 10.59 -3.03
C ALA A 104 -15.83 11.29 -1.65
N ALA A 105 -15.33 10.60 -0.62
CA ALA A 105 -15.08 11.19 0.69
C ALA A 105 -13.95 12.23 0.61
N TRP A 106 -12.87 11.92 -0.10
CA TRP A 106 -11.75 12.82 -0.33
C TRP A 106 -12.18 14.09 -1.07
N GLU A 107 -12.92 13.94 -2.18
CA GLU A 107 -13.42 15.09 -2.95
C GLU A 107 -14.35 16.00 -2.12
N ARG A 108 -15.19 15.43 -1.27
CA ARG A 108 -16.07 16.21 -0.38
C ARG A 108 -15.31 16.94 0.72
N GLY A 109 -14.33 16.29 1.35
CA GLY A 109 -13.56 16.89 2.44
C GLY A 109 -12.54 17.91 1.97
N GLY A 110 -11.91 17.68 0.81
CA GLY A 110 -10.98 18.62 0.19
C GLY A 110 -9.59 18.69 0.83
N GLY A 111 -9.26 17.81 1.78
CA GLY A 111 -7.92 17.65 2.32
C GLY A 111 -6.96 17.03 1.30
N ARG A 112 -5.66 17.09 1.58
CA ARG A 112 -4.65 16.48 0.71
C ARG A 112 -4.52 15.00 1.03
N LEU A 113 -4.47 14.16 0.00
CA LEU A 113 -4.13 12.74 0.09
C LEU A 113 -2.72 12.54 -0.47
N LEU A 114 -1.77 12.27 0.40
CA LEU A 114 -0.35 12.17 0.09
C LEU A 114 0.11 10.71 0.26
N PRO A 115 0.53 10.05 -0.81
CA PRO A 115 0.97 8.65 -0.71
C PRO A 115 2.32 8.54 -0.01
N VAL A 116 2.41 7.57 0.90
CA VAL A 116 3.65 7.18 1.59
C VAL A 116 4.27 5.95 0.94
N ASP A 117 3.49 5.12 0.24
CA ASP A 117 4.03 4.04 -0.59
C ASP A 117 5.07 4.59 -1.57
N SER A 118 6.24 3.93 -1.70
CA SER A 118 7.39 4.51 -2.41
C SER A 118 7.12 4.77 -3.88
N GLU A 119 6.43 3.87 -4.55
CA GLU A 119 6.08 3.98 -5.97
C GLU A 119 5.03 5.07 -6.21
N HIS A 120 4.06 5.17 -5.30
CA HIS A 120 3.01 6.19 -5.40
C HIS A 120 3.52 7.58 -5.03
N SER A 121 4.38 7.68 -4.01
CA SER A 121 5.07 8.93 -3.70
C SER A 121 5.92 9.40 -4.88
N ALA A 122 6.65 8.48 -5.53
CA ALA A 122 7.40 8.78 -6.75
C ALA A 122 6.49 9.23 -7.90
N ALA A 123 5.37 8.52 -8.13
CA ALA A 123 4.39 8.87 -9.14
C ALA A 123 3.77 10.25 -8.88
N HIS A 124 3.40 10.54 -7.63
CA HIS A 124 2.88 11.85 -7.23
C HIS A 124 3.86 12.97 -7.58
N GLN A 125 5.15 12.82 -7.23
CA GLN A 125 6.19 13.79 -7.54
C GLN A 125 6.43 13.96 -9.05
N LEU A 126 6.29 12.89 -9.83
CA LEU A 126 6.44 12.95 -11.28
C LEU A 126 5.23 13.55 -11.99
N LEU A 127 4.04 13.41 -11.43
CA LEU A 127 2.78 13.91 -12.01
C LEU A 127 2.45 15.33 -11.58
N GLU A 128 3.03 15.80 -10.45
CA GLU A 128 2.77 17.12 -9.91
C GLU A 128 3.03 18.24 -10.92
N GLY A 129 2.05 19.12 -11.07
CA GLY A 129 2.12 20.27 -11.99
C GLY A 129 2.06 19.92 -13.48
N ARG A 130 1.85 18.65 -13.85
CA ARG A 130 1.74 18.22 -15.26
C ARG A 130 0.29 18.20 -15.72
N ALA A 131 0.09 18.66 -16.94
CA ALA A 131 -1.18 18.50 -17.62
C ALA A 131 -1.40 17.01 -17.93
N ARG A 132 -2.54 16.48 -17.52
CA ARG A 132 -2.88 15.06 -17.61
C ARG A 132 -2.82 14.54 -19.03
N GLU A 133 -3.19 15.37 -19.99
CA GLU A 133 -3.20 15.07 -21.43
C GLU A 133 -1.80 14.79 -21.98
N THR A 134 -0.73 15.19 -21.28
CA THR A 134 0.65 14.92 -21.69
C THR A 134 1.14 13.54 -21.24
N VAL A 135 0.46 12.92 -20.27
CA VAL A 135 0.79 11.61 -19.72
C VAL A 135 0.24 10.52 -20.66
N HIS A 136 1.11 9.60 -21.07
CA HIS A 136 0.74 8.41 -21.83
C HIS A 136 0.45 7.24 -20.88
N SER A 137 1.37 6.93 -19.96
CA SER A 137 1.19 5.88 -18.95
C SER A 137 2.04 6.14 -17.71
N LEU A 138 1.57 5.58 -16.59
CA LEU A 138 2.34 5.41 -15.35
C LEU A 138 2.92 4.00 -15.32
N VAL A 139 4.21 3.88 -15.01
CA VAL A 139 4.89 2.59 -14.87
C VAL A 139 5.31 2.42 -13.42
N LEU A 140 4.70 1.47 -12.73
CA LEU A 140 5.06 1.05 -11.38
C LEU A 140 6.18 0.01 -11.44
N THR A 141 7.23 0.17 -10.64
CA THR A 141 8.31 -0.81 -10.57
C THR A 141 8.06 -1.80 -9.43
N ALA A 142 8.46 -3.04 -9.61
CA ALA A 142 8.42 -4.09 -8.61
C ALA A 142 9.83 -4.67 -8.42
N SER A 143 10.24 -4.99 -7.19
CA SER A 143 11.49 -5.75 -6.97
C SER A 143 11.46 -7.14 -7.62
N GLY A 144 10.25 -7.69 -7.83
CA GLY A 144 10.02 -9.07 -8.25
C GLY A 144 10.00 -10.07 -7.10
N GLY A 145 10.23 -9.61 -5.87
CA GLY A 145 10.20 -10.45 -4.67
C GLY A 145 11.32 -11.49 -4.59
N PRO A 146 11.32 -12.36 -3.56
CA PRO A 146 12.36 -13.36 -3.32
C PRO A 146 12.37 -14.51 -4.34
N PHE A 147 11.27 -14.68 -5.08
CA PHE A 147 11.11 -15.82 -6.00
C PHE A 147 11.22 -15.44 -7.48
N ARG A 148 11.69 -14.25 -7.78
CA ARG A 148 11.91 -13.79 -9.15
C ARG A 148 12.73 -14.82 -9.96
N GLY A 149 12.20 -15.19 -11.14
CA GLY A 149 12.83 -16.15 -12.04
C GLY A 149 12.55 -17.63 -11.70
N ARG A 150 11.83 -17.94 -10.61
CA ARG A 150 11.33 -19.30 -10.35
C ARG A 150 10.06 -19.58 -11.15
N ARG A 151 9.94 -20.80 -11.69
CA ARG A 151 8.71 -21.26 -12.33
C ARG A 151 7.66 -21.61 -11.29
N ARG A 152 6.38 -21.58 -11.64
CA ARG A 152 5.27 -21.95 -10.73
C ARG A 152 5.50 -23.30 -10.05
N ALA A 153 5.98 -24.32 -10.78
CA ALA A 153 6.26 -25.65 -10.22
C ALA A 153 7.31 -25.64 -9.09
N ASP A 154 8.26 -24.70 -9.15
CA ASP A 154 9.33 -24.58 -8.16
C ASP A 154 8.86 -23.87 -6.87
N LEU A 155 7.59 -23.40 -6.83
CA LEU A 155 6.99 -22.68 -5.71
C LEU A 155 6.07 -23.55 -4.84
N ALA A 156 5.85 -24.82 -5.19
CA ALA A 156 4.89 -25.71 -4.51
C ALA A 156 5.26 -25.93 -3.01
N ASP A 157 6.55 -26.06 -2.72
CA ASP A 157 7.06 -26.38 -1.38
C ASP A 157 7.65 -25.16 -0.65
N VAL A 158 7.35 -23.94 -1.11
CA VAL A 158 7.84 -22.71 -0.48
C VAL A 158 7.28 -22.55 0.93
N ARG A 159 8.16 -22.31 1.88
CA ARG A 159 7.81 -22.10 3.28
C ARG A 159 7.79 -20.62 3.64
N PRO A 160 7.08 -20.23 4.73
CA PRO A 160 7.01 -18.83 5.18
C PRO A 160 8.37 -18.15 5.31
N ALA A 161 9.36 -18.82 5.88
CA ALA A 161 10.69 -18.26 6.07
C ALA A 161 11.39 -17.86 4.76
N GLU A 162 11.13 -18.57 3.66
CA GLU A 162 11.67 -18.25 2.34
C GLU A 162 10.94 -17.04 1.72
N ALA A 163 9.62 -16.96 1.88
CA ALA A 163 8.82 -15.84 1.40
C ALA A 163 9.14 -14.53 2.16
N LEU A 164 9.53 -14.64 3.44
CA LEU A 164 9.93 -13.50 4.27
C LEU A 164 11.36 -13.00 3.99
N ALA A 165 12.16 -13.72 3.21
CA ALA A 165 13.54 -13.34 2.87
C ALA A 165 13.58 -12.38 1.67
N HIS A 166 12.99 -11.18 1.82
CA HIS A 166 12.99 -10.19 0.75
C HIS A 166 14.42 -9.66 0.48
N PRO A 167 14.86 -9.58 -0.82
CA PRO A 167 16.26 -9.26 -1.14
C PRO A 167 16.64 -7.81 -0.88
N THR A 168 15.70 -6.86 -0.87
CA THR A 168 15.99 -5.42 -0.85
C THR A 168 15.36 -4.72 0.36
N TRP A 169 14.11 -5.05 0.70
CA TRP A 169 13.32 -4.33 1.69
C TRP A 169 13.17 -5.10 3.00
N SER A 170 13.27 -4.38 4.13
CA SER A 170 12.90 -4.91 5.46
C SER A 170 11.51 -4.42 5.82
N MET A 171 10.51 -5.28 5.65
CA MET A 171 9.09 -4.93 5.76
C MET A 171 8.36 -5.82 6.78
N GLY A 172 7.11 -5.48 7.07
CA GLY A 172 6.23 -6.35 7.86
C GLY A 172 5.92 -7.68 7.13
N PRO A 173 5.53 -8.73 7.86
CA PRO A 173 5.36 -10.06 7.27
C PRO A 173 4.30 -10.11 6.17
N LYS A 174 3.14 -9.45 6.35
CA LYS A 174 2.06 -9.44 5.36
C LYS A 174 2.54 -8.88 4.02
N ILE A 175 3.08 -7.66 4.00
CA ILE A 175 3.53 -7.00 2.77
C ILE A 175 4.73 -7.72 2.13
N THR A 176 5.56 -8.43 2.91
CA THR A 176 6.66 -9.22 2.38
C THR A 176 6.15 -10.42 1.58
N VAL A 177 5.11 -11.11 2.08
CA VAL A 177 4.42 -12.18 1.33
C VAL A 177 3.70 -11.63 0.13
N ASP A 178 3.04 -10.46 0.24
CA ASP A 178 2.41 -9.78 -0.90
C ASP A 178 3.44 -9.43 -2.00
N SER A 179 4.66 -9.04 -1.63
CA SER A 179 5.75 -8.84 -2.58
C SER A 179 6.15 -10.16 -3.26
N ALA A 180 6.24 -11.26 -2.48
CA ALA A 180 6.60 -12.57 -2.99
C ALA A 180 5.58 -13.14 -4.00
N THR A 181 4.29 -12.80 -3.84
CA THR A 181 3.19 -13.22 -4.74
C THR A 181 2.90 -12.23 -5.86
N LEU A 182 3.56 -11.05 -5.89
CA LEU A 182 3.21 -9.88 -6.67
C LEU A 182 1.82 -9.27 -6.35
N MET A 183 1.15 -9.71 -5.29
CA MET A 183 -0.08 -9.08 -4.82
C MET A 183 0.16 -7.64 -4.37
N ASN A 184 1.31 -7.34 -3.73
CA ASN A 184 1.64 -5.96 -3.37
C ASN A 184 1.53 -5.02 -4.58
N LYS A 185 2.10 -5.43 -5.71
CA LYS A 185 2.05 -4.64 -6.95
C LYS A 185 0.64 -4.62 -7.56
N GLY A 186 -0.15 -5.67 -7.32
CA GLY A 186 -1.56 -5.70 -7.68
C GLY A 186 -2.39 -4.68 -6.88
N LEU A 187 -2.19 -4.61 -5.57
CA LEU A 187 -2.85 -3.61 -4.71
C LEU A 187 -2.42 -2.19 -5.09
N GLU A 188 -1.15 -1.99 -5.36
CA GLU A 188 -0.60 -0.71 -5.80
C GLU A 188 -1.16 -0.25 -7.16
N LEU A 189 -1.40 -1.16 -8.08
CA LEU A 189 -2.04 -0.85 -9.36
C LEU A 189 -3.46 -0.29 -9.15
N ILE A 190 -4.23 -0.88 -8.23
CA ILE A 190 -5.57 -0.40 -7.86
C ILE A 190 -5.47 0.95 -7.14
N GLU A 191 -4.56 1.07 -6.18
CA GLU A 191 -4.31 2.34 -5.47
C GLU A 191 -3.95 3.47 -6.44
N ALA A 192 -3.06 3.23 -7.43
CA ALA A 192 -2.67 4.21 -8.44
C ALA A 192 -3.86 4.68 -9.29
N HIS A 193 -4.79 3.78 -9.62
CA HIS A 193 -6.02 4.13 -10.31
C HIS A 193 -6.81 5.19 -9.54
N PHE A 194 -7.05 4.97 -8.25
CA PHE A 194 -7.82 5.89 -7.41
C PHE A 194 -7.05 7.17 -7.07
N LEU A 195 -5.77 7.09 -6.72
CA LEU A 195 -4.95 8.26 -6.37
C LEU A 195 -4.79 9.24 -7.52
N PHE A 196 -4.53 8.71 -8.72
CA PHE A 196 -4.20 9.53 -9.87
C PHE A 196 -5.33 9.59 -10.89
N ALA A 197 -6.47 8.93 -10.64
CA ALA A 197 -7.61 8.74 -11.53
C ALA A 197 -7.15 8.34 -12.95
N LEU A 198 -6.17 7.44 -13.07
CA LEU A 198 -5.65 6.89 -14.32
C LEU A 198 -6.44 5.64 -14.70
N PRO A 199 -6.83 5.46 -15.96
CA PRO A 199 -7.43 4.21 -16.43
C PRO A 199 -6.45 3.04 -16.25
N TYR A 200 -6.96 1.85 -15.92
CA TYR A 200 -6.12 0.65 -15.67
C TYR A 200 -5.21 0.31 -16.84
N GLU A 201 -5.65 0.50 -18.08
CA GLU A 201 -4.86 0.26 -19.29
C GLU A 201 -3.64 1.19 -19.43
N THR A 202 -3.62 2.32 -18.71
CA THR A 202 -2.50 3.26 -18.70
C THR A 202 -1.56 3.06 -17.51
N ILE A 203 -1.83 2.05 -16.64
CA ILE A 203 -0.96 1.71 -15.51
C ILE A 203 -0.24 0.41 -15.84
N GLU A 204 1.07 0.52 -16.08
CA GLU A 204 1.95 -0.59 -16.41
C GLU A 204 2.73 -1.06 -15.17
N VAL A 205 3.17 -2.30 -15.20
CA VAL A 205 4.05 -2.87 -14.15
C VAL A 205 5.30 -3.44 -14.80
N VAL A 206 6.47 -3.11 -14.26
CA VAL A 206 7.74 -3.70 -14.65
C VAL A 206 8.51 -4.19 -13.43
N VAL A 207 9.30 -5.23 -13.61
CA VAL A 207 10.22 -5.72 -12.58
C VAL A 207 11.53 -4.95 -12.69
N HIS A 208 11.95 -4.34 -11.58
CA HIS A 208 13.20 -3.60 -11.41
C HIS A 208 13.88 -4.04 -10.10
N PRO A 209 14.78 -5.02 -10.15
CA PRO A 209 15.29 -5.72 -8.96
C PRO A 209 16.00 -4.86 -7.93
N SER A 210 16.73 -3.84 -8.37
CA SER A 210 17.48 -2.95 -7.47
C SER A 210 16.59 -1.98 -6.69
N SER A 211 15.32 -1.79 -7.11
CA SER A 211 14.37 -0.83 -6.55
C SER A 211 14.89 0.61 -6.46
N VAL A 212 15.87 0.98 -7.28
CA VAL A 212 16.41 2.35 -7.34
C VAL A 212 15.46 3.29 -8.09
N VAL A 213 14.83 2.80 -9.15
CA VAL A 213 13.73 3.52 -9.81
C VAL A 213 12.43 3.08 -9.16
N HIS A 214 11.70 4.02 -8.55
CA HIS A 214 10.45 3.72 -7.84
C HIS A 214 9.23 3.80 -8.76
N ALA A 215 9.20 4.76 -9.69
CA ALA A 215 8.18 4.87 -10.73
C ALA A 215 8.71 5.59 -11.95
N LEU A 216 8.02 5.41 -13.10
CA LEU A 216 8.26 6.20 -14.30
C LEU A 216 6.92 6.72 -14.84
N VAL A 217 6.97 7.88 -15.48
CA VAL A 217 5.86 8.43 -16.26
C VAL A 217 6.31 8.51 -17.70
N ARG A 218 5.60 7.84 -18.60
CA ARG A 218 5.79 7.98 -20.05
C ARG A 218 4.94 9.13 -20.56
N LEU A 219 5.54 9.99 -21.34
CA LEU A 219 4.85 11.10 -21.97
C LEU A 219 4.46 10.76 -23.41
N ARG A 220 3.47 11.48 -23.95
CA ARG A 220 2.97 11.24 -25.31
C ARG A 220 3.98 11.57 -26.41
N ASP A 221 5.01 12.33 -26.13
CA ASP A 221 6.11 12.63 -27.04
C ASP A 221 7.17 11.53 -27.11
N GLY A 222 7.00 10.44 -26.31
CA GLY A 222 7.91 9.31 -26.21
C GLY A 222 8.96 9.44 -25.12
N ALA A 223 9.05 10.57 -24.41
CA ALA A 223 9.94 10.72 -23.28
C ALA A 223 9.45 9.88 -22.07
N SER A 224 10.40 9.38 -21.27
CA SER A 224 10.11 8.73 -19.99
C SER A 224 10.83 9.50 -18.88
N LEU A 225 10.08 9.86 -17.85
CA LEU A 225 10.60 10.49 -16.64
C LEU A 225 10.64 9.45 -15.53
N ALA A 226 11.71 9.42 -14.76
CA ALA A 226 11.88 8.45 -13.68
C ALA A 226 12.21 9.17 -12.36
N HIS A 227 11.65 8.67 -11.27
CA HIS A 227 12.05 9.03 -9.92
C HIS A 227 13.04 7.99 -9.41
N LEU A 228 14.24 8.45 -9.05
CA LEU A 228 15.32 7.61 -8.54
C LEU A 228 15.63 7.98 -7.08
N GLY A 229 15.84 6.97 -6.25
CA GLY A 229 16.21 7.13 -4.85
C GLY A 229 16.71 5.82 -4.25
N HIS A 230 17.31 5.89 -3.07
CA HIS A 230 17.55 4.68 -2.28
C HIS A 230 16.22 4.05 -1.86
N PRO A 231 16.16 2.71 -1.69
CA PRO A 231 14.96 2.03 -1.19
C PRO A 231 14.83 2.27 0.33
N ASP A 232 14.42 3.48 0.71
CA ASP A 232 14.29 3.94 2.09
C ASP A 232 12.99 4.73 2.27
N MET A 233 12.13 4.25 3.17
CA MET A 233 10.81 4.83 3.39
C MET A 233 10.83 6.20 4.07
N ARG A 234 11.95 6.61 4.66
CA ARG A 234 12.07 7.97 5.23
C ARG A 234 11.93 9.06 4.18
N VAL A 235 12.31 8.79 2.93
CA VAL A 235 12.14 9.75 1.82
C VAL A 235 10.66 10.03 1.53
N PRO A 236 9.80 9.04 1.21
CA PRO A 236 8.39 9.29 0.97
C PRO A 236 7.62 9.73 2.24
N ILE A 237 8.01 9.27 3.44
CA ILE A 237 7.44 9.74 4.71
C ILE A 237 7.71 11.24 4.90
N SER A 238 8.96 11.67 4.77
CA SER A 238 9.34 13.08 4.89
C SER A 238 8.61 13.92 3.84
N TYR A 239 8.58 13.48 2.58
CA TYR A 239 7.84 14.15 1.53
C TYR A 239 6.37 14.36 1.89
N ALA A 240 5.67 13.31 2.34
CA ALA A 240 4.26 13.40 2.68
C ALA A 240 3.99 14.32 3.89
N LEU A 241 4.85 14.29 4.92
CA LEU A 241 4.67 15.09 6.13
C LEU A 241 5.03 16.57 5.93
N THR A 242 6.00 16.87 5.08
CA THR A 242 6.47 18.26 4.88
C THR A 242 5.83 18.94 3.68
N TYR A 243 5.16 18.20 2.80
CA TYR A 243 4.52 18.73 1.59
C TYR A 243 3.69 20.01 1.87
N PRO A 244 3.75 21.05 1.00
CA PRO A 244 4.43 21.10 -0.31
C PRO A 244 5.94 21.37 -0.25
N GLU A 245 6.48 21.62 0.92
CA GLU A 245 7.92 21.85 1.10
C GLU A 245 8.71 20.55 0.88
N ARG A 246 10.00 20.70 0.56
CA ARG A 246 10.94 19.59 0.47
C ARG A 246 12.03 19.76 1.50
N SER A 247 11.85 19.12 2.63
CA SER A 247 12.81 19.17 3.72
C SER A 247 13.95 18.16 3.53
N ALA A 248 15.07 18.42 4.19
CA ALA A 248 16.18 17.48 4.22
C ALA A 248 15.75 16.17 4.91
N THR A 249 16.23 15.06 4.41
CA THR A 249 16.10 13.74 5.05
C THR A 249 17.47 13.22 5.43
N PRO A 250 17.63 12.38 6.45
CA PRO A 250 18.91 11.78 6.83
C PRO A 250 19.33 10.66 5.86
N ILE A 251 19.17 10.89 4.55
CA ILE A 251 19.47 9.94 3.47
C ILE A 251 20.41 10.61 2.49
N GLU A 252 21.51 9.96 2.21
CA GLU A 252 22.47 10.42 1.21
C GLU A 252 21.86 10.32 -0.20
N ALA A 253 22.27 11.22 -1.08
CA ALA A 253 21.88 11.14 -2.49
C ALA A 253 22.53 9.91 -3.17
N LEU A 254 21.87 9.40 -4.22
CA LEU A 254 22.46 8.32 -5.02
C LEU A 254 23.77 8.78 -5.67
N ASP A 255 24.82 7.97 -5.52
CA ASP A 255 26.06 8.17 -6.26
C ASP A 255 25.91 7.61 -7.69
N LEU A 256 25.54 8.48 -8.61
CA LEU A 256 25.41 8.12 -10.02
C LEU A 256 26.78 7.88 -10.69
N GLY A 257 27.88 8.30 -10.07
CA GLY A 257 29.23 8.08 -10.55
C GLY A 257 29.78 6.67 -10.27
N ALA A 258 29.17 5.93 -9.36
CA ALA A 258 29.60 4.59 -8.97
C ALA A 258 29.29 3.47 -9.99
N GLY A 259 28.78 3.79 -11.18
CA GLY A 259 28.48 2.80 -12.23
C GLY A 259 27.15 2.07 -12.02
N LEU A 260 26.08 2.80 -11.72
CA LEU A 260 24.74 2.27 -11.51
C LEU A 260 24.17 1.62 -12.79
N ILE A 261 23.69 0.38 -12.67
CA ILE A 261 23.00 -0.35 -13.75
C ILE A 261 21.52 -0.45 -13.39
N LEU A 262 20.66 0.00 -14.29
CA LEU A 262 19.19 -0.11 -14.16
C LEU A 262 18.69 -1.22 -15.09
N GLU A 263 18.13 -2.28 -14.48
CA GLU A 263 17.59 -3.43 -15.19
C GLU A 263 16.06 -3.43 -15.08
N PHE A 264 15.35 -3.68 -16.20
CA PHE A 264 13.91 -3.77 -16.24
C PHE A 264 13.48 -5.03 -16.99
N GLY A 265 12.42 -5.68 -16.50
CA GLY A 265 11.85 -6.88 -17.11
C GLY A 265 10.33 -6.91 -16.98
N ALA A 266 9.70 -7.81 -17.70
CA ALA A 266 8.27 -8.05 -17.54
C ALA A 266 7.98 -8.89 -16.28
N PRO A 267 6.86 -8.66 -15.57
CA PRO A 267 6.42 -9.57 -14.52
C PRO A 267 5.97 -10.92 -15.11
N ASP A 268 6.26 -12.02 -14.40
CA ASP A 268 5.81 -13.36 -14.78
C ASP A 268 4.40 -13.63 -14.23
N GLY A 269 3.40 -13.42 -15.05
CA GLY A 269 1.99 -13.61 -14.66
C GLY A 269 1.57 -15.07 -14.52
N GLU A 270 2.32 -16.03 -15.09
CA GLU A 270 2.05 -17.47 -14.94
C GLU A 270 2.52 -17.97 -13.56
N ALA A 271 3.74 -17.59 -13.17
CA ALA A 271 4.27 -17.94 -11.86
C ALA A 271 3.58 -17.20 -10.72
N PHE A 272 3.17 -15.93 -10.95
CA PHE A 272 2.62 -15.01 -9.93
C PHE A 272 1.28 -14.41 -10.37
N PRO A 273 0.18 -15.17 -10.33
CA PRO A 273 -1.12 -14.74 -10.88
C PRO A 273 -1.81 -13.64 -10.06
N CYS A 274 -1.37 -13.36 -8.82
CA CYS A 274 -1.99 -12.36 -7.96
C CYS A 274 -2.02 -10.95 -8.59
N LEU A 275 -1.02 -10.57 -9.38
CA LEU A 275 -1.01 -9.30 -10.11
C LEU A 275 -2.17 -9.22 -11.12
N SER A 276 -2.41 -10.31 -11.87
CA SER A 276 -3.51 -10.36 -12.85
C SER A 276 -4.88 -10.41 -12.17
N LEU A 277 -5.00 -11.14 -11.05
CA LEU A 277 -6.22 -11.19 -10.25
C LEU A 277 -6.57 -9.80 -9.69
N ALA A 278 -5.59 -9.05 -9.20
CA ALA A 278 -5.80 -7.72 -8.70
C ALA A 278 -6.22 -6.74 -9.82
N ARG A 279 -5.58 -6.81 -10.99
CA ARG A 279 -6.00 -6.01 -12.15
C ARG A 279 -7.45 -6.32 -12.53
N ALA A 280 -7.82 -7.58 -12.64
CA ALA A 280 -9.18 -8.00 -12.98
C ALA A 280 -10.21 -7.52 -11.93
N ALA A 281 -9.88 -7.59 -10.64
CA ALA A 281 -10.74 -7.09 -9.58
C ALA A 281 -10.91 -5.56 -9.66
N GLY A 282 -9.81 -4.82 -9.92
CA GLY A 282 -9.87 -3.37 -10.14
C GLY A 282 -10.73 -2.99 -11.34
N GLU A 283 -10.52 -3.62 -12.49
CA GLU A 283 -11.30 -3.40 -13.72
C GLU A 283 -12.78 -3.78 -13.56
N SER A 284 -13.10 -4.78 -12.75
CA SER A 284 -14.49 -5.13 -12.41
C SER A 284 -15.18 -4.07 -11.58
N GLY A 285 -14.44 -3.32 -10.77
CA GLY A 285 -14.98 -2.25 -9.94
C GLY A 285 -15.87 -2.74 -8.80
N GLY A 286 -16.77 -1.87 -8.32
CA GLY A 286 -17.64 -2.16 -7.20
C GLY A 286 -16.84 -2.54 -5.94
N THR A 287 -17.27 -3.61 -5.25
CA THR A 287 -16.57 -4.12 -4.07
C THR A 287 -15.54 -5.22 -4.36
N ALA A 288 -15.25 -5.52 -5.64
CA ALA A 288 -14.28 -6.56 -6.00
C ALA A 288 -12.87 -6.29 -5.43
N PRO A 289 -12.34 -5.05 -5.42
CA PRO A 289 -11.07 -4.76 -4.74
C PRO A 289 -11.10 -5.01 -3.23
N CYS A 290 -12.23 -4.73 -2.56
CA CYS A 290 -12.42 -5.03 -1.14
C CYS A 290 -12.39 -6.54 -0.88
N VAL A 291 -13.11 -7.32 -1.70
CA VAL A 291 -13.11 -8.80 -1.64
C VAL A 291 -11.73 -9.38 -1.90
N LEU A 292 -11.02 -8.87 -2.91
CA LEU A 292 -9.62 -9.23 -3.20
C LEU A 292 -8.73 -9.04 -1.97
N ASN A 293 -8.78 -7.84 -1.36
CA ASN A 293 -7.96 -7.51 -0.21
C ASN A 293 -8.28 -8.41 1.00
N ALA A 294 -9.56 -8.60 1.32
CA ALA A 294 -9.99 -9.45 2.43
C ALA A 294 -9.55 -10.91 2.24
N ALA A 295 -9.72 -11.46 1.03
CA ALA A 295 -9.28 -12.81 0.69
C ALA A 295 -7.77 -12.96 0.79
N ASN A 296 -7.01 -11.98 0.31
CA ASN A 296 -5.56 -11.97 0.40
C ASN A 296 -5.07 -11.91 1.85
N GLU A 297 -5.66 -11.05 2.69
CA GLU A 297 -5.27 -10.98 4.10
C GLU A 297 -5.48 -12.31 4.81
N VAL A 298 -6.61 -12.99 4.57
CA VAL A 298 -6.89 -14.31 5.15
C VAL A 298 -5.92 -15.37 4.64
N ALA A 299 -5.69 -15.41 3.33
CA ALA A 299 -4.80 -16.41 2.71
C ALA A 299 -3.35 -16.22 3.15
N VAL A 300 -2.87 -14.98 3.22
CA VAL A 300 -1.50 -14.67 3.69
C VAL A 300 -1.33 -15.03 5.17
N ALA A 301 -2.32 -14.77 6.02
CA ALA A 301 -2.27 -15.17 7.42
C ALA A 301 -2.16 -16.71 7.55
N ALA A 302 -3.02 -17.45 6.85
CA ALA A 302 -2.98 -18.92 6.85
C ALA A 302 -1.65 -19.48 6.30
N PHE A 303 -1.06 -18.85 5.28
CA PHE A 303 0.27 -19.23 4.81
C PHE A 303 1.35 -18.99 5.88
N LEU A 304 1.33 -17.84 6.54
CA LEU A 304 2.31 -17.51 7.59
C LEU A 304 2.21 -18.46 8.77
N ASP A 305 1.00 -18.93 9.11
CA ASP A 305 0.74 -19.91 10.15
C ASP A 305 1.08 -21.36 9.72
N GLY A 306 1.45 -21.56 8.43
CA GLY A 306 1.79 -22.87 7.86
C GLY A 306 0.57 -23.75 7.54
N GLU A 307 -0.62 -23.16 7.54
CA GLU A 307 -1.89 -23.84 7.28
C GLU A 307 -2.23 -23.87 5.78
N LEU A 308 -1.64 -23.01 4.96
CA LEU A 308 -1.90 -22.91 3.50
C LEU A 308 -0.57 -22.96 2.74
N PRO A 309 -0.45 -23.72 1.63
CA PRO A 309 0.73 -23.66 0.78
C PRO A 309 0.82 -22.31 0.04
N PHE A 310 2.04 -21.89 -0.36
CA PHE A 310 2.28 -20.61 -1.03
C PHE A 310 1.39 -20.38 -2.27
N LEU A 311 1.26 -21.40 -3.12
CA LEU A 311 0.40 -21.32 -4.31
C LEU A 311 -1.09 -21.24 -3.97
N GLY A 312 -1.49 -21.72 -2.80
CA GLY A 312 -2.86 -21.65 -2.31
C GLY A 312 -3.33 -20.22 -2.05
N ILE A 313 -2.42 -19.27 -1.85
CA ILE A 313 -2.79 -17.85 -1.66
C ILE A 313 -3.58 -17.34 -2.88
N ALA A 314 -3.04 -17.53 -4.08
CA ALA A 314 -3.72 -17.11 -5.30
C ALA A 314 -5.04 -17.87 -5.53
N ASP A 315 -5.05 -19.19 -5.24
CA ASP A 315 -6.23 -20.03 -5.41
C ASP A 315 -7.38 -19.60 -4.46
N VAL A 316 -7.09 -19.23 -3.21
CA VAL A 316 -8.09 -18.68 -2.27
C VAL A 316 -8.65 -17.36 -2.79
N VAL A 317 -7.79 -16.45 -3.24
CA VAL A 317 -8.21 -15.15 -3.76
C VAL A 317 -9.12 -15.31 -4.98
N GLU A 318 -8.69 -16.11 -5.97
CA GLU A 318 -9.45 -16.35 -7.19
C GLU A 318 -10.83 -16.95 -6.90
N ARG A 319 -10.88 -18.01 -6.07
CA ARG A 319 -12.15 -18.66 -5.71
C ARG A 319 -13.06 -17.79 -4.87
N THR A 320 -12.51 -16.93 -4.01
CA THR A 320 -13.33 -16.00 -3.24
C THR A 320 -14.00 -14.99 -4.15
N LEU A 321 -13.24 -14.38 -5.08
CA LEU A 321 -13.78 -13.47 -6.09
C LEU A 321 -14.85 -14.11 -6.97
N ALA A 322 -14.69 -15.41 -7.31
CA ALA A 322 -15.66 -16.15 -8.12
C ALA A 322 -16.96 -16.52 -7.39
N GLN A 323 -16.98 -16.49 -6.04
CA GLN A 323 -18.14 -16.91 -5.23
C GLN A 323 -18.95 -15.72 -4.68
N ILE A 324 -18.42 -14.52 -4.74
CA ILE A 324 -19.05 -13.33 -4.14
C ILE A 324 -19.46 -12.36 -5.25
N ASP A 325 -20.73 -11.95 -5.25
CA ASP A 325 -21.16 -10.82 -6.05
C ASP A 325 -20.60 -9.52 -5.47
N CYS A 326 -20.03 -8.69 -6.33
CA CYS A 326 -19.30 -7.49 -5.95
C CYS A 326 -19.98 -6.19 -6.41
N PRO A 327 -21.24 -5.89 -5.98
CA PRO A 327 -21.89 -4.64 -6.34
C PRO A 327 -21.16 -3.45 -5.72
N PRO A 328 -21.34 -2.22 -6.25
CA PRO A 328 -20.86 -1.01 -5.58
C PRO A 328 -21.46 -0.88 -4.19
N ALA A 329 -20.64 -0.60 -3.18
CA ALA A 329 -21.10 -0.26 -1.84
C ALA A 329 -21.63 1.19 -1.81
N ARG A 330 -22.71 1.42 -1.04
CA ARG A 330 -23.32 2.75 -0.89
C ARG A 330 -22.68 3.57 0.23
N ASP A 331 -22.14 2.88 1.22
CA ASP A 331 -21.55 3.46 2.42
C ASP A 331 -20.50 2.55 3.06
N LEU A 332 -19.86 3.04 4.12
CA LEU A 332 -18.82 2.32 4.85
C LEU A 332 -19.36 1.06 5.54
N GLU A 333 -20.62 1.05 5.99
CA GLU A 333 -21.24 -0.10 6.67
C GLU A 333 -21.37 -1.28 5.71
N GLU A 334 -21.82 -1.03 4.48
CA GLU A 334 -21.88 -2.06 3.42
C GLU A 334 -20.50 -2.59 3.06
N LEU A 335 -19.50 -1.71 3.01
CA LEU A 335 -18.13 -2.10 2.72
C LEU A 335 -17.54 -3.00 3.82
N VAL A 336 -17.81 -2.68 5.10
CA VAL A 336 -17.43 -3.50 6.26
C VAL A 336 -18.16 -4.86 6.21
N ALA A 337 -19.43 -4.88 5.85
CA ALA A 337 -20.18 -6.12 5.69
C ALA A 337 -19.62 -7.01 4.58
N MET A 338 -19.21 -6.41 3.46
CA MET A 338 -18.58 -7.10 2.33
C MET A 338 -17.21 -7.69 2.71
N ASP A 339 -16.35 -6.92 3.40
CA ASP A 339 -15.07 -7.42 3.93
C ASP A 339 -15.31 -8.63 4.85
N ALA A 340 -16.27 -8.53 5.76
CA ALA A 340 -16.60 -9.62 6.68
C ALA A 340 -17.11 -10.88 5.95
N GLU A 341 -17.91 -10.73 4.89
CA GLU A 341 -18.35 -11.83 4.04
C GLU A 341 -17.20 -12.48 3.30
N ALA A 342 -16.36 -11.68 2.66
CA ALA A 342 -15.19 -12.14 1.95
C ALA A 342 -14.23 -12.90 2.85
N ARG A 343 -13.99 -12.43 4.07
CA ARG A 343 -13.17 -13.15 5.08
C ARG A 343 -13.76 -14.49 5.47
N ARG A 344 -15.08 -14.59 5.66
CA ARG A 344 -15.75 -15.87 5.98
C ARG A 344 -15.58 -16.85 4.83
N THR A 345 -15.81 -16.42 3.59
CA THR A 345 -15.69 -17.24 2.38
C THR A 345 -14.24 -17.70 2.19
N ALA A 346 -13.27 -16.79 2.26
CA ALA A 346 -11.85 -17.10 2.14
C ALA A 346 -11.38 -18.09 3.22
N SER A 347 -11.82 -17.92 4.48
CA SER A 347 -11.50 -18.84 5.57
C SER A 347 -12.09 -20.24 5.36
N ALA A 348 -13.29 -20.33 4.77
CA ALA A 348 -13.88 -21.63 4.42
C ALA A 348 -13.10 -22.33 3.29
N LEU A 349 -12.69 -21.57 2.25
CA LEU A 349 -11.88 -22.07 1.14
C LEU A 349 -10.48 -22.50 1.59
N THR A 350 -9.84 -21.74 2.47
CA THR A 350 -8.54 -22.10 3.05
C THR A 350 -8.60 -23.49 3.69
N ARG A 351 -9.61 -23.75 4.53
CA ARG A 351 -9.79 -25.08 5.16
C ARG A 351 -10.03 -26.21 4.15
N GLN A 352 -10.62 -25.93 3.00
CA GLN A 352 -10.86 -26.95 1.96
C GLN A 352 -9.60 -27.28 1.15
N LEU A 353 -8.64 -26.35 1.04
CA LEU A 353 -7.39 -26.55 0.29
C LEU A 353 -6.32 -27.28 1.12
N VAL A 354 -6.49 -27.38 2.42
CA VAL A 354 -5.56 -28.08 3.35
C VAL A 354 -5.90 -29.59 3.45
N HIS A 355 -7.07 -30.00 3.01
CA HIS A 355 -7.55 -31.39 3.00
C HIS A 355 -7.60 -31.95 1.58
#